data_d8ce030ef2edd08dc69fe248f8053146
#
_entry.id   d8ce030ef2edd08dc69fe248f8053146
#
_cell.length_a   1.000
_cell.length_b   1.000
_cell.length_c   1.000
_cell.angle_alpha   90.00
_cell.angle_beta   90.00
_cell.angle_gamma   90.00
#
_symmetry.space_group_name_H-M   'P 1'
#
loop_
_entity.id
_entity.type
_entity.pdbx_description
1 polymer ?
#
loop_
_entity_poly.entity_id
_entity_poly.type
_entity_poly.pdbx_seq_one_letter_code
_entity_poly.pdbx_strand_id
1 'polypeptide(L)'
;MLQPSPVEKIPDGPTTPEVAYQMVKDETFAQTQPRLNLATFVTTYMDEYATKLMNEAININYIDETEYPRIAVMNGKCINIVANLWNSPEKDTWKTGALAIGSSEACMLGGVAAWLRWRKKRQAQGKPFDKPNFVISTGFQVVWEKFAQLWQIEMREVPLTLEKTTLDPEEALKMCDENTICIVPIQGVTWTGLNDDVEALDKALDAYNAKTGYDIPIHVDAASGGFILPFLYPEKKWDFRLKWVLSISVSGHKFGLVYPGLGWVCWKGKEYLPEEMSFSVNYLGANITQVGLNFSRPAAQILGQYYQFIRLGFQGYKEVQYNSLQIAKYIHSEIAKMVPFVNYSEDVVNPLFIWYLKPEYAKSAKWTLYDLQDKLSQHGWMVPAYTLPSKLEDYVVMRVVVRQGFSRDMADMLLGDINNCLLYTSDAA
;
A
#
# COMPACT_ATOMS: atom_id res chain seq x y z
N MET A 1 18.78 37.35 -21.40
CA MET A 1 18.88 37.03 -19.96
C MET A 1 17.92 35.89 -19.68
N LEU A 2 18.39 34.80 -19.11
CA LEU A 2 17.51 33.74 -18.64
C LEU A 2 16.72 34.28 -17.45
N GLN A 3 15.39 34.26 -17.54
CA GLN A 3 14.57 34.61 -16.38
C GLN A 3 14.69 33.54 -15.33
N PRO A 4 14.81 33.87 -14.04
CA PRO A 4 14.79 32.88 -12.98
C PRO A 4 13.44 32.13 -12.96
N SER A 5 13.45 30.86 -12.50
CA SER A 5 12.22 30.10 -12.33
C SER A 5 11.22 30.87 -11.46
N PRO A 6 9.95 30.97 -11.87
CA PRO A 6 8.94 31.69 -11.09
C PRO A 6 8.62 30.96 -9.80
N VAL A 7 8.65 31.64 -8.67
CA VAL A 7 8.39 31.06 -7.33
C VAL A 7 7.09 31.54 -6.68
N GLU A 8 6.58 32.72 -7.05
CA GLU A 8 5.46 33.36 -6.35
C GLU A 8 4.25 33.66 -7.25
N LYS A 9 4.45 33.90 -8.53
CA LYS A 9 3.38 34.29 -9.46
C LYS A 9 3.63 33.71 -10.85
N ILE A 10 2.55 33.64 -11.63
CA ILE A 10 2.64 33.33 -13.06
C ILE A 10 3.45 34.44 -13.74
N PRO A 11 4.42 34.07 -14.61
CA PRO A 11 5.19 35.07 -15.37
C PRO A 11 4.29 35.99 -16.20
N ASP A 12 4.71 37.24 -16.39
CA ASP A 12 3.92 38.25 -17.13
C ASP A 12 3.84 37.94 -18.65
N GLY A 13 4.77 37.16 -19.19
CA GLY A 13 4.80 36.78 -20.60
C GLY A 13 5.07 35.28 -20.84
N PRO A 14 4.75 34.78 -22.05
CA PRO A 14 4.98 33.40 -22.42
C PRO A 14 6.47 33.10 -22.63
N THR A 15 6.85 31.83 -22.40
CA THR A 15 8.15 31.25 -22.74
C THR A 15 7.96 30.21 -23.84
N THR A 16 8.96 29.99 -24.70
CA THR A 16 8.85 28.92 -25.70
C THR A 16 8.81 27.54 -25.04
N PRO A 17 8.12 26.56 -25.68
CA PRO A 17 7.99 25.22 -25.09
C PRO A 17 9.35 24.57 -24.78
N GLU A 18 10.36 24.76 -25.62
CA GLU A 18 11.71 24.17 -25.43
C GLU A 18 12.40 24.75 -24.21
N VAL A 19 12.31 26.06 -24.00
CA VAL A 19 12.90 26.75 -22.84
C VAL A 19 12.16 26.33 -21.57
N ALA A 20 10.81 26.33 -21.59
CA ALA A 20 10.01 25.89 -20.46
C ALA A 20 10.32 24.42 -20.08
N TYR A 21 10.42 23.53 -21.07
CA TYR A 21 10.81 22.14 -20.87
C TYR A 21 12.16 22.04 -20.19
N GLN A 22 13.17 22.76 -20.69
CA GLN A 22 14.53 22.71 -20.14
C GLN A 22 14.56 23.23 -18.69
N MET A 23 13.87 24.35 -18.41
CA MET A 23 13.79 24.90 -17.06
C MET A 23 13.21 23.90 -16.07
N VAL A 24 12.06 23.25 -16.40
CA VAL A 24 11.43 22.25 -15.54
C VAL A 24 12.32 21.03 -15.39
N LYS A 25 12.96 20.58 -16.47
CA LYS A 25 13.87 19.43 -16.45
C LYS A 25 15.08 19.67 -15.55
N ASP A 26 15.66 20.86 -15.59
CA ASP A 26 16.82 21.23 -14.78
C ASP A 26 16.49 21.21 -13.28
N GLU A 27 15.29 21.63 -12.87
CA GLU A 27 14.80 21.52 -11.49
C GLU A 27 14.77 20.06 -10.99
N THR A 28 14.56 19.09 -11.88
CA THR A 28 14.54 17.66 -11.51
C THR A 28 15.91 17.00 -11.49
N PHE A 29 16.98 17.71 -11.86
CA PHE A 29 18.32 17.12 -12.04
C PHE A 29 18.92 16.55 -10.73
N ALA A 30 18.67 17.20 -9.60
CA ALA A 30 19.19 16.81 -8.30
C ALA A 30 18.33 15.77 -7.54
N GLN A 31 17.22 15.29 -8.14
CA GLN A 31 16.37 14.28 -7.47
C GLN A 31 16.99 12.87 -7.52
N THR A 32 16.67 12.06 -6.52
CA THR A 32 17.06 10.65 -6.46
C THR A 32 16.53 9.88 -7.67
N GLN A 33 17.37 9.03 -8.25
CA GLN A 33 16.97 8.12 -9.32
C GLN A 33 15.90 7.14 -8.82
N PRO A 34 14.72 7.03 -9.47
CA PRO A 34 13.62 6.20 -8.97
C PRO A 34 14.00 4.73 -8.73
N ARG A 35 14.91 4.14 -9.51
CA ARG A 35 15.36 2.75 -9.34
C ARG A 35 16.26 2.56 -8.12
N LEU A 36 16.99 3.60 -7.67
CA LEU A 36 17.83 3.58 -6.46
C LEU A 36 17.06 3.94 -5.19
N ASN A 37 15.78 4.31 -5.33
CA ASN A 37 14.92 4.62 -4.20
C ASN A 37 14.31 3.33 -3.63
N LEU A 38 14.94 2.80 -2.59
CA LEU A 38 14.49 1.61 -1.86
C LEU A 38 13.56 1.93 -0.68
N ALA A 39 13.24 3.22 -0.49
CA ALA A 39 12.26 3.68 0.50
C ALA A 39 10.81 3.48 0.02
N THR A 40 10.57 3.64 -1.29
CA THR A 40 9.22 3.61 -1.84
C THR A 40 8.74 2.19 -2.15
N PHE A 41 7.47 1.94 -1.84
CA PHE A 41 6.74 0.74 -2.29
C PHE A 41 6.21 0.87 -3.71
N VAL A 42 6.16 2.10 -4.23
CA VAL A 42 5.52 2.41 -5.51
C VAL A 42 6.38 1.93 -6.67
N THR A 43 5.73 1.41 -7.72
CA THR A 43 6.36 0.95 -8.96
C THR A 43 7.17 2.08 -9.61
N THR A 44 8.44 1.81 -9.90
CA THR A 44 9.36 2.75 -10.56
C THR A 44 9.83 2.27 -11.92
N TYR A 45 9.33 1.12 -12.37
CA TYR A 45 9.67 0.53 -13.66
C TYR A 45 8.46 -0.14 -14.30
N MET A 46 8.18 0.20 -15.54
CA MET A 46 7.32 -0.52 -16.46
C MET A 46 8.05 -0.63 -17.80
N ASP A 47 7.72 -1.63 -18.62
CA ASP A 47 8.33 -1.77 -19.94
C ASP A 47 7.90 -0.65 -20.90
N GLU A 48 8.60 -0.57 -22.03
CA GLU A 48 8.40 0.48 -23.03
C GLU A 48 6.96 0.53 -23.58
N TYR A 49 6.35 -0.63 -23.86
CA TYR A 49 4.99 -0.68 -24.40
C TYR A 49 3.94 -0.23 -23.38
N ALA A 50 4.12 -0.59 -22.11
CA ALA A 50 3.26 -0.10 -21.03
C ALA A 50 3.35 1.43 -20.92
N THR A 51 4.56 1.98 -20.90
CA THR A 51 4.81 3.41 -20.81
C THR A 51 4.22 4.16 -22.02
N LYS A 52 4.40 3.62 -23.23
CA LYS A 52 3.82 4.17 -24.45
C LYS A 52 2.30 4.20 -24.40
N LEU A 53 1.67 3.07 -24.04
CA LEU A 53 0.22 2.94 -23.92
C LEU A 53 -0.36 3.94 -22.90
N MET A 54 0.29 4.11 -21.75
CA MET A 54 -0.12 5.06 -20.73
C MET A 54 -0.02 6.51 -21.22
N ASN A 55 1.05 6.87 -21.94
CA ASN A 55 1.21 8.20 -22.53
C ASN A 55 0.14 8.50 -23.59
N GLU A 56 -0.26 7.52 -24.39
CA GLU A 56 -1.33 7.65 -25.39
C GLU A 56 -2.69 7.90 -24.76
N ALA A 57 -2.89 7.53 -23.48
CA ALA A 57 -4.16 7.63 -22.76
C ALA A 57 -4.18 8.68 -21.64
N ILE A 58 -3.11 9.47 -21.48
CA ILE A 58 -3.00 10.41 -20.35
C ILE A 58 -4.02 11.54 -20.42
N ASN A 59 -4.53 11.85 -21.61
CA ASN A 59 -5.53 12.89 -21.89
C ASN A 59 -6.98 12.38 -21.77
N ILE A 60 -7.19 11.09 -21.45
CA ILE A 60 -8.54 10.52 -21.30
C ILE A 60 -8.99 10.66 -19.84
N ASN A 61 -10.13 11.33 -19.64
CA ASN A 61 -10.78 11.42 -18.32
C ASN A 61 -11.70 10.24 -18.10
N TYR A 62 -11.30 9.32 -17.19
CA TYR A 62 -12.06 8.10 -16.93
C TYR A 62 -13.48 8.32 -16.38
N ILE A 63 -13.75 9.46 -15.73
CA ILE A 63 -15.07 9.74 -15.15
C ILE A 63 -16.21 9.63 -16.20
N ASP A 64 -15.89 9.89 -17.44
CA ASP A 64 -16.86 9.89 -18.53
C ASP A 64 -16.94 8.51 -19.22
N GLU A 65 -17.73 7.62 -18.61
CA GLU A 65 -17.98 6.29 -19.16
C GLU A 65 -18.78 6.33 -20.47
N THR A 66 -19.49 7.43 -20.73
CA THR A 66 -20.26 7.62 -21.94
C THR A 66 -19.37 7.99 -23.13
N GLU A 67 -18.43 8.91 -22.92
CA GLU A 67 -17.45 9.29 -23.94
C GLU A 67 -16.41 8.18 -24.17
N TYR A 68 -16.02 7.47 -23.09
CA TYR A 68 -14.96 6.45 -23.11
C TYR A 68 -15.44 5.05 -22.67
N PRO A 69 -16.46 4.46 -23.30
CA PRO A 69 -17.08 3.21 -22.82
C PRO A 69 -16.13 2.01 -22.82
N ARG A 70 -15.07 2.04 -23.66
CA ARG A 70 -14.07 0.97 -23.67
C ARG A 70 -13.16 1.01 -22.45
N ILE A 71 -12.91 2.19 -21.88
CA ILE A 71 -12.17 2.34 -20.61
C ILE A 71 -13.01 1.78 -19.47
N ALA A 72 -14.32 2.06 -19.43
CA ALA A 72 -15.25 1.51 -18.44
C ALA A 72 -15.25 -0.04 -18.46
N VAL A 73 -15.27 -0.63 -19.65
CA VAL A 73 -15.17 -2.10 -19.83
C VAL A 73 -13.82 -2.62 -19.29
N MET A 74 -12.70 -1.95 -19.58
CA MET A 74 -11.38 -2.36 -19.07
C MET A 74 -11.30 -2.22 -17.55
N ASN A 75 -11.85 -1.15 -16.99
CA ASN A 75 -11.97 -0.99 -15.54
C ASN A 75 -12.73 -2.16 -14.89
N GLY A 76 -13.90 -2.51 -15.43
CA GLY A 76 -14.68 -3.64 -14.96
C GLY A 76 -13.92 -4.96 -15.04
N LYS A 77 -13.17 -5.19 -16.12
CA LYS A 77 -12.29 -6.37 -16.25
C LYS A 77 -11.19 -6.38 -15.19
N CYS A 78 -10.56 -5.24 -14.91
CA CYS A 78 -9.55 -5.16 -13.85
C CYS A 78 -10.14 -5.50 -12.48
N ILE A 79 -11.32 -4.96 -12.15
CA ILE A 79 -12.02 -5.28 -10.90
C ILE A 79 -12.31 -6.78 -10.81
N ASN A 80 -12.84 -7.39 -11.88
CA ASN A 80 -13.12 -8.83 -11.91
C ASN A 80 -11.83 -9.66 -11.72
N ILE A 81 -10.74 -9.30 -12.37
CA ILE A 81 -9.46 -9.99 -12.24
C ILE A 81 -8.96 -9.90 -10.78
N VAL A 82 -8.99 -8.71 -10.19
CA VAL A 82 -8.55 -8.50 -8.80
C VAL A 82 -9.43 -9.27 -7.82
N ALA A 83 -10.75 -9.21 -7.97
CA ALA A 83 -11.69 -9.93 -7.10
C ALA A 83 -11.53 -11.45 -7.22
N ASN A 84 -11.35 -11.97 -8.45
CA ASN A 84 -11.06 -13.39 -8.66
C ASN A 84 -9.71 -13.80 -8.04
N LEU A 85 -8.68 -12.94 -8.12
CA LEU A 85 -7.39 -13.18 -7.50
C LEU A 85 -7.52 -13.33 -5.97
N TRP A 86 -8.51 -12.67 -5.36
CA TRP A 86 -8.82 -12.76 -3.92
C TRP A 86 -9.96 -13.71 -3.59
N ASN A 87 -10.25 -14.67 -4.48
CA ASN A 87 -11.25 -15.71 -4.27
C ASN A 87 -12.65 -15.18 -3.94
N SER A 88 -13.10 -14.11 -4.61
CA SER A 88 -14.45 -13.60 -4.44
C SER A 88 -15.48 -14.69 -4.77
N PRO A 89 -16.53 -14.86 -3.96
CA PRO A 89 -17.63 -15.78 -4.27
C PRO A 89 -18.48 -15.31 -5.45
N GLU A 90 -18.47 -14.02 -5.75
CA GLU A 90 -19.17 -13.42 -6.86
C GLU A 90 -18.40 -13.63 -8.16
N LYS A 91 -19.09 -14.07 -9.23
CA LYS A 91 -18.46 -14.29 -10.55
C LYS A 91 -18.36 -13.01 -11.37
N ASP A 92 -19.30 -12.09 -11.18
CA ASP A 92 -19.39 -10.84 -11.91
C ASP A 92 -19.25 -9.65 -10.95
N THR A 93 -18.02 -9.43 -10.54
CA THR A 93 -17.67 -8.58 -9.40
C THR A 93 -17.43 -7.12 -9.75
N TRP A 94 -17.52 -6.74 -11.03
CA TRP A 94 -17.26 -5.34 -11.44
C TRP A 94 -18.21 -4.33 -10.76
N LYS A 95 -19.38 -4.80 -10.26
CA LYS A 95 -20.34 -3.99 -9.48
C LYS A 95 -20.05 -3.98 -7.97
N THR A 96 -19.13 -4.80 -7.51
CA THR A 96 -18.73 -4.93 -6.10
C THR A 96 -17.29 -4.52 -5.86
N GLY A 97 -16.73 -3.72 -6.76
CA GLY A 97 -15.42 -3.15 -6.63
C GLY A 97 -15.38 -1.73 -7.18
N ALA A 98 -14.34 -1.00 -6.84
CA ALA A 98 -14.11 0.35 -7.31
C ALA A 98 -12.64 0.62 -7.58
N LEU A 99 -12.39 1.43 -8.62
CA LEU A 99 -11.12 2.07 -8.88
C LEU A 99 -10.88 3.16 -7.85
N ALA A 100 -9.65 3.27 -7.39
CA ALA A 100 -9.14 4.35 -6.56
C ALA A 100 -7.80 4.89 -7.12
N ILE A 101 -7.40 6.09 -6.75
CA ILE A 101 -6.10 6.66 -7.15
C ILE A 101 -4.93 6.12 -6.31
N GLY A 102 -5.19 5.19 -5.40
CA GLY A 102 -4.23 4.50 -4.55
C GLY A 102 -4.93 3.80 -3.41
N SER A 103 -4.17 3.03 -2.61
CA SER A 103 -4.74 2.33 -1.45
C SER A 103 -5.30 3.28 -0.40
N SER A 104 -4.80 4.50 -0.29
CA SER A 104 -5.38 5.46 0.67
C SER A 104 -6.86 5.72 0.39
N GLU A 105 -7.26 5.99 -0.85
CA GLU A 105 -8.67 6.09 -1.21
C GLU A 105 -9.38 4.73 -1.06
N ALA A 106 -8.74 3.64 -1.49
CA ALA A 106 -9.32 2.30 -1.40
C ALA A 106 -9.61 1.87 0.05
N CYS A 107 -8.69 2.13 0.99
CA CYS A 107 -8.88 1.90 2.43
C CYS A 107 -10.02 2.75 3.00
N MET A 108 -10.05 4.05 2.66
CA MET A 108 -11.12 4.95 3.09
C MET A 108 -12.49 4.48 2.60
N LEU A 109 -12.60 4.04 1.34
CA LEU A 109 -13.84 3.48 0.80
C LEU A 109 -14.27 2.21 1.53
N GLY A 110 -13.32 1.32 1.87
CA GLY A 110 -13.59 0.13 2.68
C GLY A 110 -14.09 0.49 4.09
N GLY A 111 -13.41 1.44 4.73
CA GLY A 111 -13.78 1.93 6.06
C GLY A 111 -15.14 2.63 6.09
N VAL A 112 -15.42 3.49 5.09
CA VAL A 112 -16.73 4.18 4.94
C VAL A 112 -17.86 3.18 4.72
N ALA A 113 -17.64 2.13 3.91
CA ALA A 113 -18.63 1.08 3.72
C ALA A 113 -18.94 0.35 5.04
N ALA A 114 -17.92 0.02 5.82
CA ALA A 114 -18.09 -0.61 7.12
C ALA A 114 -18.87 0.31 8.09
N TRP A 115 -18.50 1.60 8.13
CA TRP A 115 -19.17 2.61 8.95
C TRP A 115 -20.65 2.78 8.59
N LEU A 116 -20.97 2.94 7.29
CA LEU A 116 -22.36 3.12 6.83
C LEU A 116 -23.22 1.88 7.12
N ARG A 117 -22.68 0.67 6.94
CA ARG A 117 -23.37 -0.59 7.29
C ARG A 117 -23.65 -0.67 8.79
N TRP A 118 -22.67 -0.40 9.63
CA TRP A 118 -22.83 -0.35 11.08
C TRP A 118 -23.88 0.69 11.48
N ARG A 119 -23.78 1.90 10.95
CA ARG A 119 -24.72 3.00 11.20
C ARG A 119 -26.16 2.61 10.83
N LYS A 120 -26.37 2.05 9.63
CA LYS A 120 -27.69 1.59 9.16
C LYS A 120 -28.27 0.50 10.08
N LYS A 121 -27.45 -0.46 10.52
CA LYS A 121 -27.84 -1.50 11.47
C LYS A 121 -28.26 -0.91 12.82
N ARG A 122 -27.47 0.02 13.36
CA ARG A 122 -27.79 0.71 14.65
C ARG A 122 -29.10 1.51 14.55
N GLN A 123 -29.29 2.25 13.47
CA GLN A 123 -30.52 3.00 13.20
C GLN A 123 -31.74 2.08 13.15
N ALA A 124 -31.66 0.97 12.45
CA ALA A 124 -32.74 -0.03 12.36
C ALA A 124 -33.09 -0.64 13.73
N GLN A 125 -32.14 -0.68 14.65
CA GLN A 125 -32.32 -1.16 16.04
C GLN A 125 -32.75 -0.07 17.03
N GLY A 126 -32.88 1.19 16.57
CA GLY A 126 -33.15 2.34 17.46
C GLY A 126 -32.02 2.65 18.47
N LYS A 127 -30.78 2.24 18.16
CA LYS A 127 -29.61 2.43 19.02
C LYS A 127 -28.80 3.67 18.60
N PRO A 128 -28.06 4.30 19.53
CA PRO A 128 -27.14 5.39 19.22
C PRO A 128 -26.07 4.95 18.19
N PHE A 129 -25.66 5.88 17.32
CA PHE A 129 -24.66 5.65 16.27
C PHE A 129 -23.65 6.82 16.14
N ASP A 130 -23.39 7.48 17.25
CA ASP A 130 -22.56 8.70 17.37
C ASP A 130 -21.12 8.43 17.82
N LYS A 131 -20.77 7.19 18.19
CA LYS A 131 -19.45 6.81 18.69
C LYS A 131 -18.86 5.59 17.98
N PRO A 132 -18.71 5.65 16.64
CA PRO A 132 -18.09 4.55 15.92
C PRO A 132 -16.60 4.42 16.24
N ASN A 133 -16.10 3.19 16.28
CA ASN A 133 -14.68 2.89 16.40
C ASN A 133 -14.26 1.76 15.47
N PHE A 134 -12.96 1.66 15.19
CA PHE A 134 -12.37 0.52 14.53
C PHE A 134 -11.08 0.10 15.23
N VAL A 135 -10.69 -1.17 15.06
CA VAL A 135 -9.52 -1.76 15.72
C VAL A 135 -8.45 -2.07 14.67
N ILE A 136 -7.20 -1.69 14.95
CA ILE A 136 -6.05 -1.87 14.07
C ILE A 136 -4.78 -2.02 14.92
N SER A 137 -3.71 -2.65 14.40
CA SER A 137 -2.42 -2.66 15.09
C SER A 137 -1.69 -1.32 14.95
N THR A 138 -0.76 -1.01 15.86
CA THR A 138 0.12 0.19 15.75
C THR A 138 1.01 0.17 14.51
N GLY A 139 1.09 -0.95 13.78
CA GLY A 139 1.79 -1.08 12.50
C GLY A 139 1.08 -0.45 11.29
N PHE A 140 0.02 0.31 11.50
CA PHE A 140 -0.77 0.91 10.44
C PHE A 140 -0.02 1.98 9.63
N GLN A 141 -0.54 2.27 8.44
CA GLN A 141 -0.13 3.39 7.60
C GLN A 141 -1.01 4.61 7.89
N VAL A 142 -0.46 5.83 7.77
CA VAL A 142 -1.13 7.11 8.11
C VAL A 142 -2.53 7.31 7.50
N VAL A 143 -2.92 6.54 6.48
CA VAL A 143 -4.28 6.59 5.92
C VAL A 143 -5.35 6.31 6.98
N TRP A 144 -5.06 5.44 7.96
CA TRP A 144 -6.02 5.08 8.98
C TRP A 144 -6.19 6.18 10.04
N GLU A 145 -5.12 6.92 10.36
CA GLU A 145 -5.23 8.18 11.14
C GLU A 145 -6.08 9.20 10.40
N LYS A 146 -5.81 9.40 9.09
CA LYS A 146 -6.63 10.30 8.26
C LYS A 146 -8.09 9.86 8.21
N PHE A 147 -8.35 8.57 8.08
CA PHE A 147 -9.71 8.04 8.12
C PHE A 147 -10.38 8.35 9.45
N ALA A 148 -9.71 8.06 10.57
CA ALA A 148 -10.22 8.36 11.92
C ALA A 148 -10.55 9.85 12.09
N GLN A 149 -9.63 10.73 11.72
CA GLN A 149 -9.80 12.18 11.87
C GLN A 149 -10.87 12.76 10.95
N LEU A 150 -10.87 12.40 9.66
CA LEU A 150 -11.77 12.99 8.68
C LEU A 150 -13.23 12.55 8.85
N TRP A 151 -13.47 11.31 9.31
CA TRP A 151 -14.82 10.79 9.56
C TRP A 151 -15.20 10.78 11.06
N GLN A 152 -14.33 11.32 11.92
CA GLN A 152 -14.55 11.37 13.38
C GLN A 152 -14.87 10.00 13.98
N ILE A 153 -14.06 8.99 13.61
CA ILE A 153 -14.18 7.61 14.08
C ILE A 153 -13.01 7.33 15.02
N GLU A 154 -13.29 6.78 16.19
CA GLU A 154 -12.26 6.41 17.16
C GLU A 154 -11.39 5.27 16.58
N MET A 155 -10.07 5.47 16.55
CA MET A 155 -9.11 4.43 16.22
C MET A 155 -8.59 3.79 17.51
N ARG A 156 -8.76 2.47 17.65
CA ARG A 156 -8.28 1.67 18.77
C ARG A 156 -7.09 0.85 18.33
N GLU A 157 -5.96 1.13 18.94
CA GLU A 157 -4.67 0.61 18.52
C GLU A 157 -4.23 -0.58 19.36
N VAL A 158 -4.05 -1.75 18.72
CA VAL A 158 -3.42 -2.93 19.34
C VAL A 158 -1.90 -2.74 19.26
N PRO A 159 -1.22 -2.64 20.43
CA PRO A 159 0.22 -2.41 20.42
C PRO A 159 0.98 -3.60 19.84
N LEU A 160 1.94 -3.31 18.95
CA LEU A 160 2.98 -4.27 18.56
C LEU A 160 4.10 -4.27 19.60
N THR A 161 4.73 -5.44 19.78
CA THR A 161 5.93 -5.63 20.61
C THR A 161 6.97 -6.41 19.83
N LEU A 162 8.19 -6.57 20.37
CA LEU A 162 9.22 -7.40 19.73
C LEU A 162 8.83 -8.88 19.70
N GLU A 163 8.00 -9.35 20.64
CA GLU A 163 7.50 -10.74 20.69
C GLU A 163 6.24 -10.91 19.84
N LYS A 164 5.42 -9.84 19.74
CA LYS A 164 4.17 -9.81 18.96
C LYS A 164 4.28 -8.75 17.88
N THR A 165 4.90 -9.12 16.78
CA THR A 165 5.25 -8.22 15.66
C THR A 165 4.12 -8.00 14.66
N THR A 166 2.98 -8.67 14.86
CA THR A 166 1.76 -8.59 14.05
C THR A 166 0.53 -8.45 14.94
N LEU A 167 -0.62 -8.11 14.36
CA LEU A 167 -1.89 -7.96 15.09
C LEU A 167 -2.22 -9.23 15.89
N ASP A 168 -2.33 -9.08 17.21
CA ASP A 168 -2.80 -10.16 18.07
C ASP A 168 -4.34 -10.22 18.05
N PRO A 169 -4.97 -11.33 17.58
CA PRO A 169 -6.42 -11.44 17.51
C PRO A 169 -7.12 -11.30 18.87
N GLU A 170 -6.53 -11.84 19.94
CA GLU A 170 -7.17 -11.76 21.27
C GLU A 170 -7.14 -10.35 21.83
N GLU A 171 -6.02 -9.65 21.67
CA GLU A 171 -5.91 -8.24 22.07
C GLU A 171 -6.84 -7.36 21.23
N ALA A 172 -6.97 -7.64 19.93
CA ALA A 172 -7.91 -6.92 19.07
C ALA A 172 -9.36 -7.09 19.54
N LEU A 173 -9.77 -8.30 19.90
CA LEU A 173 -11.13 -8.56 20.39
C LEU A 173 -11.42 -7.91 21.75
N LYS A 174 -10.43 -7.73 22.62
CA LYS A 174 -10.61 -6.97 23.89
C LYS A 174 -10.93 -5.49 23.66
N MET A 175 -10.51 -4.95 22.52
CA MET A 175 -10.79 -3.55 22.14
C MET A 175 -12.11 -3.38 21.39
N CYS A 176 -12.78 -4.46 21.03
CA CYS A 176 -14.04 -4.44 20.30
C CYS A 176 -15.23 -4.24 21.25
N ASP A 177 -16.21 -3.50 20.78
CA ASP A 177 -17.52 -3.33 21.41
C ASP A 177 -18.65 -3.22 20.37
N GLU A 178 -19.83 -2.88 20.79
CA GLU A 178 -21.01 -2.73 19.93
C GLU A 178 -20.92 -1.55 18.96
N ASN A 179 -19.94 -0.66 19.13
CA ASN A 179 -19.66 0.49 18.28
C ASN A 179 -18.52 0.22 17.28
N THR A 180 -17.92 -0.96 17.32
CA THR A 180 -16.84 -1.34 16.40
C THR A 180 -17.39 -1.60 15.01
N ILE A 181 -16.93 -0.80 14.06
CA ILE A 181 -17.37 -0.88 12.65
C ILE A 181 -16.61 -1.96 11.85
N CYS A 182 -15.33 -2.20 12.20
CA CYS A 182 -14.50 -3.27 11.62
C CYS A 182 -13.20 -3.47 12.41
N ILE A 183 -12.53 -4.59 12.15
CA ILE A 183 -11.11 -4.81 12.49
C ILE A 183 -10.32 -4.77 11.19
N VAL A 184 -9.11 -4.17 11.23
CA VAL A 184 -8.28 -3.95 10.05
C VAL A 184 -6.93 -4.66 10.19
N PRO A 185 -6.81 -5.93 9.80
CA PRO A 185 -5.52 -6.58 9.64
C PRO A 185 -4.81 -6.09 8.38
N ILE A 186 -3.47 -6.09 8.40
CA ILE A 186 -2.63 -5.56 7.33
C ILE A 186 -1.82 -6.68 6.68
N GLN A 187 -1.88 -6.77 5.36
CA GLN A 187 -1.05 -7.66 4.56
C GLN A 187 0.10 -6.88 3.91
N GLY A 188 1.31 -7.06 4.45
CA GLY A 188 2.49 -6.26 4.12
C GLY A 188 2.55 -4.97 4.94
N VAL A 189 2.69 -5.11 6.27
CA VAL A 189 2.86 -4.00 7.21
C VAL A 189 3.96 -3.06 6.73
N THR A 190 3.67 -1.78 6.60
CA THR A 190 4.58 -0.78 6.03
C THR A 190 5.91 -0.68 6.79
N TRP A 191 5.88 -0.85 8.10
CA TRP A 191 7.03 -0.72 8.98
C TRP A 191 7.98 -1.92 8.91
N THR A 192 7.45 -3.14 8.82
CA THR A 192 8.21 -4.38 9.02
C THR A 192 8.20 -5.33 7.82
N GLY A 193 7.21 -5.22 6.94
CA GLY A 193 7.00 -6.16 5.84
C GLY A 193 6.30 -7.46 6.23
N LEU A 194 5.86 -7.60 7.47
CA LEU A 194 5.16 -8.78 7.95
C LEU A 194 3.69 -8.77 7.56
N ASN A 195 3.01 -9.90 7.71
CA ASN A 195 1.59 -10.07 7.44
C ASN A 195 0.85 -10.45 8.72
N ASP A 196 -0.28 -9.80 8.99
CA ASP A 196 -1.19 -10.20 10.07
C ASP A 196 -1.86 -11.55 9.75
N ASP A 197 -2.12 -12.36 10.77
CA ASP A 197 -2.82 -13.64 10.62
C ASP A 197 -4.34 -13.44 10.55
N VAL A 198 -4.83 -13.21 9.32
CA VAL A 198 -6.26 -12.95 9.08
C VAL A 198 -7.11 -14.19 9.32
N GLU A 199 -6.58 -15.40 9.09
CA GLU A 199 -7.31 -16.64 9.33
C GLU A 199 -7.54 -16.87 10.84
N ALA A 200 -6.52 -16.64 11.67
CA ALA A 200 -6.66 -16.70 13.12
C ALA A 200 -7.63 -15.63 13.63
N LEU A 201 -7.54 -14.40 13.09
CA LEU A 201 -8.46 -13.32 13.44
C LEU A 201 -9.91 -13.66 13.06
N ASP A 202 -10.16 -14.16 11.85
CA ASP A 202 -11.51 -14.55 11.38
C ASP A 202 -12.14 -15.61 12.28
N LYS A 203 -11.36 -16.63 12.66
CA LYS A 203 -11.81 -17.69 13.57
C LYS A 203 -12.15 -17.15 14.96
N ALA A 204 -11.29 -16.33 15.54
CA ALA A 204 -11.51 -15.73 16.84
C ALA A 204 -12.73 -14.78 16.84
N LEU A 205 -12.86 -13.99 15.77
CA LEU A 205 -13.96 -13.07 15.55
C LEU A 205 -15.29 -13.80 15.33
N ASP A 206 -15.31 -14.96 14.69
CA ASP A 206 -16.52 -15.77 14.52
C ASP A 206 -17.11 -16.20 15.89
N ALA A 207 -16.26 -16.66 16.78
CA ALA A 207 -16.67 -17.01 18.14
C ALA A 207 -17.13 -15.77 18.94
N TYR A 208 -16.43 -14.64 18.77
CA TYR A 208 -16.77 -13.39 19.44
C TYR A 208 -18.12 -12.84 18.95
N ASN A 209 -18.35 -12.78 17.64
CA ASN A 209 -19.60 -12.32 17.06
C ASN A 209 -20.78 -13.25 17.44
N ALA A 210 -20.56 -14.58 17.47
CA ALA A 210 -21.57 -15.52 17.93
C ALA A 210 -21.98 -15.30 19.40
N LYS A 211 -21.01 -14.93 20.26
CA LYS A 211 -21.23 -14.67 21.69
C LYS A 211 -21.92 -13.32 21.92
N THR A 212 -21.54 -12.29 21.19
CA THR A 212 -21.96 -10.89 21.43
C THR A 212 -23.15 -10.44 20.57
N GLY A 213 -23.32 -11.04 19.39
CA GLY A 213 -24.28 -10.61 18.37
C GLY A 213 -23.92 -9.31 17.66
N TYR A 214 -22.67 -8.85 17.75
CA TYR A 214 -22.24 -7.57 17.18
C TYR A 214 -22.10 -7.56 15.67
N ASP A 215 -21.66 -8.68 15.04
CA ASP A 215 -21.52 -8.82 13.60
C ASP A 215 -20.45 -7.88 13.02
N ILE A 216 -19.30 -7.83 13.71
CA ILE A 216 -18.15 -7.02 13.34
C ILE A 216 -17.46 -7.66 12.13
N PRO A 217 -17.20 -6.92 11.03
CA PRO A 217 -16.50 -7.42 9.87
C PRO A 217 -14.98 -7.19 9.96
N ILE A 218 -14.26 -7.81 9.02
CA ILE A 218 -12.86 -7.54 8.71
C ILE A 218 -12.79 -6.76 7.39
N HIS A 219 -12.05 -5.65 7.40
CA HIS A 219 -11.52 -5.01 6.20
C HIS A 219 -10.02 -5.30 6.12
N VAL A 220 -9.56 -5.98 5.08
CA VAL A 220 -8.13 -6.26 4.92
C VAL A 220 -7.44 -5.13 4.17
N ASP A 221 -6.52 -4.43 4.86
CA ASP A 221 -5.59 -3.54 4.20
C ASP A 221 -4.46 -4.37 3.56
N ALA A 222 -4.63 -4.68 2.30
CA ALA A 222 -3.66 -5.42 1.51
C ALA A 222 -2.90 -4.50 0.54
N ALA A 223 -2.64 -3.25 0.95
CA ALA A 223 -2.00 -2.23 0.11
C ALA A 223 -0.76 -2.74 -0.64
N SER A 224 0.05 -3.56 0.01
CA SER A 224 1.20 -4.25 -0.58
C SER A 224 0.92 -5.72 -0.87
N GLY A 225 0.42 -6.45 0.13
CA GLY A 225 0.27 -7.91 0.08
C GLY A 225 -0.77 -8.42 -0.92
N GLY A 226 -1.74 -7.59 -1.32
CA GLY A 226 -2.82 -8.00 -2.22
C GLY A 226 -2.37 -8.43 -3.62
N PHE A 227 -1.17 -8.00 -4.05
CA PHE A 227 -0.51 -8.46 -5.28
C PHE A 227 0.78 -9.27 -5.02
N ILE A 228 0.98 -9.76 -3.80
CA ILE A 228 2.10 -10.64 -3.45
C ILE A 228 1.55 -12.02 -3.03
N LEU A 229 0.68 -12.04 -2.02
CA LEU A 229 0.22 -13.28 -1.39
C LEU A 229 -0.48 -14.25 -2.35
N PRO A 230 -1.37 -13.81 -3.27
CA PRO A 230 -2.03 -14.72 -4.20
C PRO A 230 -1.08 -15.48 -5.09
N PHE A 231 0.07 -14.89 -5.40
CA PHE A 231 1.07 -15.49 -6.31
C PHE A 231 2.09 -16.35 -5.58
N LEU A 232 2.53 -15.94 -4.38
CA LEU A 232 3.60 -16.61 -3.63
C LEU A 232 3.07 -17.60 -2.59
N TYR A 233 1.88 -17.35 -2.03
CA TYR A 233 1.29 -18.12 -0.93
C TYR A 233 -0.21 -18.38 -1.17
N PRO A 234 -0.60 -19.00 -2.31
CA PRO A 234 -2.01 -19.20 -2.68
C PRO A 234 -2.81 -20.04 -1.67
N GLU A 235 -2.12 -20.86 -0.88
CA GLU A 235 -2.71 -21.68 0.18
C GLU A 235 -3.13 -20.88 1.41
N LYS A 236 -2.46 -19.75 1.70
CA LYS A 236 -2.78 -18.90 2.85
C LYS A 236 -4.14 -18.24 2.67
N LYS A 237 -5.00 -18.38 3.67
CA LYS A 237 -6.32 -17.73 3.67
C LYS A 237 -6.22 -16.40 4.39
N TRP A 238 -6.41 -15.34 3.67
CA TRP A 238 -6.42 -13.96 4.16
C TRP A 238 -7.49 -13.11 3.44
N ASP A 239 -8.17 -13.71 2.46
CA ASP A 239 -9.06 -13.09 1.49
C ASP A 239 -10.53 -13.51 1.66
N PHE A 240 -11.34 -13.34 0.64
CA PHE A 240 -12.78 -13.62 0.66
C PHE A 240 -13.15 -15.09 0.92
N ARG A 241 -12.19 -16.02 1.02
CA ARG A 241 -12.44 -17.38 1.53
C ARG A 241 -12.80 -17.39 3.00
N LEU A 242 -12.43 -16.35 3.76
CA LEU A 242 -12.76 -16.19 5.16
C LEU A 242 -14.14 -15.57 5.35
N LYS A 243 -14.85 -15.98 6.41
CA LYS A 243 -16.24 -15.61 6.64
C LYS A 243 -16.42 -14.11 6.83
N TRP A 244 -15.61 -13.50 7.68
CA TRP A 244 -15.77 -12.11 8.12
C TRP A 244 -14.99 -11.09 7.30
N VAL A 245 -14.17 -11.53 6.35
CA VAL A 245 -13.53 -10.63 5.39
C VAL A 245 -14.57 -10.15 4.39
N LEU A 246 -15.03 -8.91 4.56
CA LEU A 246 -16.10 -8.33 3.75
C LEU A 246 -15.62 -7.29 2.75
N SER A 247 -14.41 -6.75 2.92
CA SER A 247 -13.77 -5.86 1.96
C SER A 247 -12.25 -5.96 2.01
N ILE A 248 -11.61 -5.70 0.86
CA ILE A 248 -10.14 -5.73 0.69
C ILE A 248 -9.73 -4.53 -0.15
N SER A 249 -8.68 -3.83 0.26
CA SER A 249 -8.08 -2.73 -0.49
C SER A 249 -6.63 -3.02 -0.89
N VAL A 250 -6.19 -2.50 -2.05
CA VAL A 250 -4.83 -2.68 -2.57
C VAL A 250 -4.34 -1.47 -3.35
N SER A 251 -3.02 -1.26 -3.39
CA SER A 251 -2.38 -0.36 -4.35
C SER A 251 -1.98 -1.12 -5.61
N GLY A 252 -2.63 -0.84 -6.75
CA GLY A 252 -2.18 -1.32 -8.05
C GLY A 252 -0.80 -0.75 -8.43
N HIS A 253 -0.50 0.44 -7.94
CA HIS A 253 0.76 1.13 -8.20
C HIS A 253 1.94 0.69 -7.30
N LYS A 254 1.76 -0.31 -6.42
CA LYS A 254 2.84 -0.97 -5.68
C LYS A 254 3.21 -2.28 -6.39
N PHE A 255 2.88 -3.41 -5.79
CA PHE A 255 3.16 -4.72 -6.38
C PHE A 255 2.16 -5.17 -7.46
N GLY A 256 1.17 -4.32 -7.80
CA GLY A 256 0.37 -4.44 -9.03
C GLY A 256 1.12 -3.99 -10.28
N LEU A 257 2.36 -3.46 -10.14
CA LEU A 257 3.34 -3.18 -11.19
C LEU A 257 2.90 -2.09 -12.18
N VAL A 258 2.17 -1.08 -11.71
CA VAL A 258 1.75 0.09 -12.48
C VAL A 258 2.32 1.36 -11.86
N TYR A 259 2.64 2.37 -12.68
CA TYR A 259 3.08 3.68 -12.19
C TYR A 259 2.05 4.35 -11.25
N PRO A 260 2.48 5.31 -10.40
CA PRO A 260 1.64 5.93 -9.36
C PRO A 260 0.25 6.39 -9.86
N GLY A 261 -0.74 6.31 -8.97
CA GLY A 261 -2.10 6.80 -9.22
C GLY A 261 -3.15 5.70 -9.40
N LEU A 262 -2.93 4.50 -8.83
CA LEU A 262 -3.86 3.39 -8.97
C LEU A 262 -4.04 2.60 -7.67
N GLY A 263 -5.28 2.32 -7.30
CA GLY A 263 -5.69 1.39 -6.25
C GLY A 263 -7.00 0.71 -6.60
N TRP A 264 -7.30 -0.36 -5.88
CA TRP A 264 -8.54 -1.13 -6.02
C TRP A 264 -9.11 -1.43 -4.64
N VAL A 265 -10.43 -1.37 -4.53
CA VAL A 265 -11.17 -1.91 -3.40
C VAL A 265 -12.26 -2.85 -3.93
N CYS A 266 -12.41 -4.01 -3.27
CA CYS A 266 -13.49 -4.96 -3.58
C CYS A 266 -14.24 -5.30 -2.29
N TRP A 267 -15.54 -5.52 -2.45
CA TRP A 267 -16.41 -6.05 -1.40
C TRP A 267 -16.81 -7.49 -1.76
N LYS A 268 -17.01 -8.31 -0.74
CA LYS A 268 -17.33 -9.73 -0.87
C LYS A 268 -18.62 -10.00 -1.65
N GLY A 269 -19.58 -9.09 -1.53
CA GLY A 269 -20.86 -9.12 -2.23
C GLY A 269 -21.49 -7.74 -2.29
N LYS A 270 -22.53 -7.60 -3.11
CA LYS A 270 -23.23 -6.33 -3.32
C LYS A 270 -23.86 -5.78 -2.01
N GLU A 271 -24.31 -6.66 -1.14
CA GLU A 271 -24.90 -6.34 0.15
C GLU A 271 -23.93 -5.66 1.12
N TYR A 272 -22.61 -5.78 0.84
CA TYR A 272 -21.55 -5.15 1.65
C TYR A 272 -21.13 -3.80 1.13
N LEU A 273 -21.59 -3.37 -0.05
CA LEU A 273 -21.40 -2.04 -0.61
C LEU A 273 -22.69 -1.22 -0.40
N PRO A 274 -22.71 -0.27 0.58
CA PRO A 274 -23.87 0.56 0.85
C PRO A 274 -24.31 1.39 -0.37
N GLU A 275 -25.61 1.50 -0.61
CA GLU A 275 -26.16 2.30 -1.72
C GLU A 275 -25.81 3.79 -1.58
N GLU A 276 -25.64 4.28 -0.35
CA GLU A 276 -25.25 5.64 -0.02
C GLU A 276 -23.87 6.03 -0.54
N MET A 277 -23.02 5.04 -0.89
CA MET A 277 -21.71 5.29 -1.52
C MET A 277 -21.81 5.48 -3.03
N SER A 278 -22.98 5.23 -3.61
CA SER A 278 -23.20 5.34 -5.05
C SER A 278 -23.77 6.72 -5.39
N PHE A 279 -23.00 7.51 -6.11
CA PHE A 279 -23.39 8.85 -6.55
C PHE A 279 -23.77 8.79 -8.02
N SER A 280 -25.00 9.22 -8.34
CA SER A 280 -25.49 9.29 -9.72
C SER A 280 -25.42 10.73 -10.21
N VAL A 281 -24.82 10.92 -11.38
CA VAL A 281 -24.77 12.22 -12.08
C VAL A 281 -25.34 12.05 -13.49
N ASN A 282 -26.06 13.06 -13.99
CA ASN A 282 -26.73 13.02 -15.29
C ASN A 282 -26.30 14.12 -16.28
N TYR A 283 -25.47 15.06 -15.84
CA TYR A 283 -25.04 16.19 -16.68
C TYR A 283 -23.94 15.85 -17.69
N LEU A 284 -23.43 14.63 -17.68
CA LEU A 284 -22.47 14.10 -18.66
C LEU A 284 -23.13 13.34 -19.82
N GLY A 285 -24.45 13.53 -20.03
CA GLY A 285 -25.20 12.90 -21.12
C GLY A 285 -25.77 11.52 -20.83
N ALA A 286 -25.46 10.93 -19.66
CA ALA A 286 -26.05 9.67 -19.16
C ALA A 286 -26.06 9.65 -17.63
N ASN A 287 -26.81 8.73 -17.04
CA ASN A 287 -26.75 8.46 -15.61
C ASN A 287 -25.51 7.62 -15.32
N ILE A 288 -24.52 8.22 -14.69
CA ILE A 288 -23.27 7.55 -14.28
C ILE A 288 -23.33 7.34 -12.77
N THR A 289 -23.10 6.10 -12.33
CA THR A 289 -23.04 5.74 -10.91
C THR A 289 -21.60 5.49 -10.51
N GLN A 290 -21.10 6.22 -9.52
CA GLN A 290 -19.72 6.13 -9.05
C GLN A 290 -19.63 5.93 -7.54
N VAL A 291 -18.60 5.19 -7.11
CA VAL A 291 -18.31 4.90 -5.70
C VAL A 291 -17.08 5.66 -5.19
N GLY A 292 -16.20 6.15 -6.05
CA GLY A 292 -14.94 6.82 -5.68
C GLY A 292 -15.12 8.17 -4.96
N LEU A 293 -14.13 8.56 -4.15
CA LEU A 293 -14.06 9.88 -3.53
C LEU A 293 -13.65 10.96 -4.53
N ASN A 294 -12.86 10.59 -5.55
CA ASN A 294 -12.41 11.49 -6.59
C ASN A 294 -13.33 11.43 -7.81
N PHE A 295 -13.53 12.58 -8.47
CA PHE A 295 -14.31 12.65 -9.69
C PHE A 295 -13.43 12.43 -10.93
N SER A 296 -12.86 13.47 -11.52
CA SER A 296 -11.99 13.35 -12.70
C SER A 296 -10.68 12.64 -12.36
N ARG A 297 -10.28 11.70 -13.22
CA ARG A 297 -9.04 10.93 -13.07
C ARG A 297 -8.54 10.40 -14.42
N PRO A 298 -7.21 10.22 -14.61
CA PRO A 298 -6.69 9.72 -15.88
C PRO A 298 -7.01 8.25 -16.08
N ALA A 299 -7.29 7.86 -17.32
CA ALA A 299 -7.49 6.47 -17.71
C ALA A 299 -6.18 5.67 -17.85
N ALA A 300 -5.05 6.34 -17.98
CA ALA A 300 -3.75 5.74 -18.26
C ALA A 300 -3.40 4.59 -17.29
N GLN A 301 -3.71 4.76 -16.00
CA GLN A 301 -3.43 3.75 -14.98
C GLN A 301 -4.28 2.49 -15.14
N ILE A 302 -5.53 2.62 -15.59
CA ILE A 302 -6.40 1.46 -15.89
C ILE A 302 -5.81 0.66 -17.05
N LEU A 303 -5.38 1.34 -18.11
CA LEU A 303 -4.75 0.71 -19.26
C LEU A 303 -3.44 0.03 -18.85
N GLY A 304 -2.62 0.69 -18.02
CA GLY A 304 -1.40 0.13 -17.48
C GLY A 304 -1.64 -1.15 -16.69
N GLN A 305 -2.66 -1.17 -15.81
CA GLN A 305 -2.99 -2.37 -15.04
C GLN A 305 -3.52 -3.50 -15.92
N TYR A 306 -4.43 -3.19 -16.83
CA TYR A 306 -4.99 -4.19 -17.74
C TYR A 306 -3.91 -4.77 -18.66
N TYR A 307 -2.99 -3.92 -19.15
CA TYR A 307 -1.82 -4.35 -19.91
C TYR A 307 -0.95 -5.32 -19.11
N GLN A 308 -0.62 -5.00 -17.85
CA GLN A 308 0.17 -5.87 -17.00
C GLN A 308 -0.53 -7.23 -16.74
N PHE A 309 -1.83 -7.25 -16.54
CA PHE A 309 -2.59 -8.49 -16.39
C PHE A 309 -2.51 -9.38 -17.64
N ILE A 310 -2.62 -8.78 -18.84
CA ILE A 310 -2.53 -9.52 -20.12
C ILE A 310 -1.11 -10.00 -20.36
N ARG A 311 -0.12 -9.08 -20.21
CA ARG A 311 1.27 -9.34 -20.56
C ARG A 311 1.93 -10.37 -19.67
N LEU A 312 1.74 -10.25 -18.36
CA LEU A 312 2.39 -11.11 -17.38
C LEU A 312 1.56 -12.38 -17.13
N GLY A 313 0.25 -12.27 -17.09
CA GLY A 313 -0.60 -13.35 -16.61
C GLY A 313 -0.24 -13.74 -15.17
N PHE A 314 -0.84 -14.81 -14.66
CA PHE A 314 -0.57 -15.30 -13.31
C PHE A 314 0.91 -15.71 -13.13
N GLN A 315 1.47 -16.43 -14.10
CA GLN A 315 2.84 -16.94 -14.01
C GLN A 315 3.86 -15.80 -14.02
N GLY A 316 3.71 -14.81 -14.90
CA GLY A 316 4.63 -13.68 -14.96
C GLY A 316 4.59 -12.83 -13.69
N TYR A 317 3.41 -12.57 -13.12
CA TYR A 317 3.31 -11.94 -11.79
C TYR A 317 4.02 -12.75 -10.71
N LYS A 318 3.79 -14.07 -10.67
CA LYS A 318 4.47 -14.98 -9.73
C LYS A 318 5.98 -14.88 -9.85
N GLU A 319 6.52 -14.90 -11.05
CA GLU A 319 7.98 -14.81 -11.29
C GLU A 319 8.56 -13.47 -10.86
N VAL A 320 7.87 -12.34 -11.16
CA VAL A 320 8.32 -11.01 -10.73
C VAL A 320 8.32 -10.89 -9.20
N GLN A 321 7.24 -11.32 -8.52
CA GLN A 321 7.17 -11.27 -7.07
C GLN A 321 8.18 -12.23 -6.41
N TYR A 322 8.33 -13.43 -6.96
CA TYR A 322 9.33 -14.40 -6.48
C TYR A 322 10.75 -13.87 -6.61
N ASN A 323 11.12 -13.31 -7.75
CA ASN A 323 12.45 -12.74 -7.96
C ASN A 323 12.72 -11.57 -7.00
N SER A 324 11.74 -10.68 -6.81
CA SER A 324 11.86 -9.58 -5.85
C SER A 324 12.04 -10.10 -4.42
N LEU A 325 11.29 -11.15 -4.04
CA LEU A 325 11.46 -11.80 -2.74
C LEU A 325 12.83 -12.46 -2.58
N GLN A 326 13.34 -13.16 -3.61
CA GLN A 326 14.66 -13.80 -3.55
C GLN A 326 15.79 -12.76 -3.39
N ILE A 327 15.70 -11.63 -4.07
CA ILE A 327 16.68 -10.53 -3.91
C ILE A 327 16.58 -9.95 -2.49
N ALA A 328 15.38 -9.74 -1.96
CA ALA A 328 15.20 -9.28 -0.59
C ALA A 328 15.78 -10.27 0.44
N LYS A 329 15.53 -11.58 0.28
CA LYS A 329 16.13 -12.63 1.11
C LYS A 329 17.64 -12.65 1.03
N TYR A 330 18.17 -12.42 -0.16
CA TYR A 330 19.62 -12.34 -0.34
C TYR A 330 20.21 -11.15 0.43
N ILE A 331 19.69 -9.93 0.27
CA ILE A 331 20.19 -8.77 1.00
C ILE A 331 20.04 -8.99 2.52
N HIS A 332 18.91 -9.52 2.97
CA HIS A 332 18.66 -9.87 4.36
C HIS A 332 19.75 -10.81 4.92
N SER A 333 20.11 -11.86 4.17
CA SER A 333 21.13 -12.81 4.59
C SER A 333 22.54 -12.20 4.66
N GLU A 334 22.86 -11.26 3.76
CA GLU A 334 24.15 -10.57 3.77
C GLU A 334 24.24 -9.53 4.89
N ILE A 335 23.16 -8.79 5.16
CA ILE A 335 23.07 -7.86 6.29
C ILE A 335 23.26 -8.60 7.62
N ALA A 336 22.71 -9.80 7.77
CA ALA A 336 22.86 -10.63 8.99
C ALA A 336 24.33 -11.01 9.28
N LYS A 337 25.20 -11.03 8.27
CA LYS A 337 26.64 -11.32 8.41
C LYS A 337 27.46 -10.11 8.85
N MET A 338 26.91 -8.90 8.71
CA MET A 338 27.60 -7.67 9.09
C MET A 338 27.55 -7.49 10.61
N VAL A 339 28.72 -7.23 11.22
CA VAL A 339 28.89 -7.21 12.69
C VAL A 339 27.90 -6.31 13.43
N PRO A 340 27.62 -5.05 12.98
CA PRO A 340 26.79 -4.14 13.77
C PRO A 340 25.30 -4.42 13.68
N PHE A 341 24.83 -5.23 12.72
CA PHE A 341 23.41 -5.33 12.40
C PHE A 341 22.73 -6.60 12.92
N VAL A 342 21.44 -6.47 13.15
CA VAL A 342 20.52 -7.60 13.38
C VAL A 342 19.22 -7.34 12.59
N ASN A 343 18.74 -8.37 11.91
CA ASN A 343 17.46 -8.30 11.23
C ASN A 343 16.31 -8.38 12.24
N TYR A 344 15.24 -7.63 12.00
CA TYR A 344 14.06 -7.60 12.86
C TYR A 344 13.27 -8.92 12.87
N SER A 345 13.21 -9.60 11.73
CA SER A 345 12.57 -10.90 11.56
C SER A 345 13.56 -11.94 11.04
N GLU A 346 13.36 -13.19 11.41
CA GLU A 346 14.19 -14.32 10.95
C GLU A 346 13.97 -14.60 9.46
N ASP A 347 12.75 -14.43 8.96
CA ASP A 347 12.39 -14.69 7.56
C ASP A 347 11.82 -13.43 6.88
N VAL A 348 11.94 -13.40 5.54
CA VAL A 348 11.40 -12.38 4.67
C VAL A 348 10.21 -12.96 3.92
N VAL A 349 9.01 -12.50 4.26
CA VAL A 349 7.73 -13.01 3.71
C VAL A 349 7.16 -12.15 2.58
N ASN A 350 7.53 -10.88 2.52
CA ASN A 350 7.26 -9.96 1.42
C ASN A 350 8.58 -9.43 0.88
N PRO A 351 8.66 -8.84 -0.33
CA PRO A 351 9.91 -8.33 -0.89
C PRO A 351 10.43 -7.06 -0.17
N LEU A 352 10.44 -7.07 1.14
CA LEU A 352 10.97 -6.01 1.99
C LEU A 352 11.30 -6.56 3.37
N PHE A 353 12.24 -5.92 4.04
CA PHE A 353 12.62 -6.24 5.42
C PHE A 353 13.27 -5.03 6.08
N ILE A 354 13.43 -5.12 7.40
CA ILE A 354 14.10 -4.10 8.22
C ILE A 354 15.19 -4.73 9.07
N TRP A 355 16.17 -3.91 9.41
CA TRP A 355 17.23 -4.24 10.34
C TRP A 355 17.56 -3.04 11.25
N TYR A 356 18.24 -3.30 12.35
CA TYR A 356 18.66 -2.28 13.32
C TYR A 356 20.07 -2.59 13.85
N LEU A 357 20.66 -1.65 14.61
CA LEU A 357 21.91 -1.88 15.29
C LEU A 357 21.71 -2.82 16.48
N LYS A 358 22.62 -3.79 16.65
CA LYS A 358 22.64 -4.62 17.85
C LYS A 358 22.73 -3.71 19.09
N PRO A 359 21.94 -3.95 20.14
CA PRO A 359 21.91 -3.07 21.32
C PRO A 359 23.26 -2.85 21.98
N GLU A 360 24.11 -3.88 22.02
CA GLU A 360 25.47 -3.80 22.55
C GLU A 360 26.38 -2.93 21.68
N TYR A 361 26.20 -2.99 20.34
CA TYR A 361 26.96 -2.17 19.40
C TYR A 361 26.48 -0.71 19.42
N ALA A 362 25.18 -0.48 19.44
CA ALA A 362 24.59 0.85 19.47
C ALA A 362 25.07 1.70 20.66
N LYS A 363 25.36 1.08 21.82
CA LYS A 363 25.85 1.76 23.01
C LYS A 363 27.29 2.34 22.88
N SER A 364 28.11 1.74 22.02
CA SER A 364 29.51 2.13 21.81
C SER A 364 29.76 2.81 20.48
N ALA A 365 28.81 2.70 19.53
CA ALA A 365 28.96 3.30 18.22
C ALA A 365 28.95 4.84 18.30
N LYS A 366 29.82 5.46 17.51
CA LYS A 366 29.88 6.93 17.36
C LYS A 366 29.02 7.40 16.16
N TRP A 367 28.25 6.52 15.58
CA TRP A 367 27.39 6.77 14.44
C TRP A 367 26.03 6.07 14.64
N THR A 368 25.02 6.50 13.90
CA THR A 368 23.65 6.01 13.92
C THR A 368 23.23 5.48 12.55
N LEU A 369 22.06 4.83 12.46
CA LEU A 369 21.50 4.44 11.15
C LEU A 369 21.12 5.66 10.29
N TYR A 370 20.87 6.82 10.87
CA TYR A 370 20.68 8.07 10.13
C TYR A 370 21.97 8.52 9.44
N ASP A 371 23.11 8.36 10.09
CA ASP A 371 24.42 8.66 9.47
C ASP A 371 24.71 7.69 8.31
N LEU A 372 24.34 6.42 8.44
CA LEU A 372 24.45 5.44 7.36
C LEU A 372 23.53 5.81 6.19
N GLN A 373 22.26 6.21 6.45
CA GLN A 373 21.35 6.71 5.44
C GLN A 373 21.97 7.88 4.67
N ASP A 374 22.53 8.86 5.38
CA ASP A 374 23.15 10.04 4.76
C ASP A 374 24.36 9.67 3.90
N LYS A 375 25.18 8.72 4.35
CA LYS A 375 26.30 8.19 3.56
C LYS A 375 25.84 7.48 2.31
N LEU A 376 24.84 6.61 2.41
CA LEU A 376 24.26 5.90 1.25
C LEU A 376 23.62 6.87 0.25
N SER A 377 23.05 7.98 0.71
CA SER A 377 22.48 9.00 -0.17
C SER A 377 23.54 9.68 -1.06
N GLN A 378 24.81 9.79 -0.60
CA GLN A 378 25.94 10.31 -1.37
C GLN A 378 26.32 9.36 -2.54
N HIS A 379 25.96 8.08 -2.45
CA HIS A 379 26.08 7.10 -3.53
C HIS A 379 24.79 6.97 -4.37
N GLY A 380 23.80 7.84 -4.13
CA GLY A 380 22.52 7.87 -4.84
C GLY A 380 21.45 6.93 -4.30
N TRP A 381 21.75 6.13 -3.26
CA TRP A 381 20.79 5.24 -2.63
C TRP A 381 19.84 5.98 -1.69
N MET A 382 18.56 5.70 -1.80
CA MET A 382 17.58 6.10 -0.78
C MET A 382 17.15 4.87 0.03
N VAL A 383 17.80 4.67 1.17
CA VAL A 383 17.48 3.62 2.16
C VAL A 383 17.08 4.32 3.45
N PRO A 384 15.80 4.37 3.83
CA PRO A 384 15.34 5.20 4.95
C PRO A 384 15.70 4.58 6.29
N ALA A 385 16.15 5.44 7.22
CA ALA A 385 16.21 5.17 8.65
C ALA A 385 15.02 5.85 9.35
N TYR A 386 14.37 5.16 10.29
CA TYR A 386 13.21 5.69 11.04
C TYR A 386 13.01 4.91 12.34
N THR A 387 12.26 5.49 13.28
CA THR A 387 11.84 4.79 14.49
C THR A 387 10.64 3.89 14.22
N LEU A 388 10.54 2.75 14.90
CA LEU A 388 9.34 1.92 14.87
C LEU A 388 8.14 2.67 15.51
N PRO A 389 6.88 2.19 15.26
CA PRO A 389 5.69 2.86 15.77
C PRO A 389 5.56 2.81 17.29
N SER A 390 4.49 3.42 17.81
CA SER A 390 4.17 3.55 19.24
C SER A 390 4.52 2.30 20.06
N LYS A 391 5.21 2.50 21.19
CA LYS A 391 5.80 1.55 22.13
C LYS A 391 7.08 0.84 21.66
N LEU A 392 7.55 1.12 20.45
CA LEU A 392 8.82 0.62 19.90
C LEU A 392 9.70 1.76 19.37
N GLU A 393 9.44 3.02 19.75
CA GLU A 393 10.09 4.22 19.26
C GLU A 393 11.61 4.26 19.58
N ASP A 394 12.04 3.52 20.58
CA ASP A 394 13.48 3.39 20.93
C ASP A 394 14.27 2.61 19.88
N TYR A 395 13.60 1.91 18.97
CA TYR A 395 14.23 1.13 17.91
C TYR A 395 14.26 1.93 16.62
N VAL A 396 15.45 2.44 16.26
CA VAL A 396 15.74 2.99 14.94
C VAL A 396 16.06 1.84 14.01
N VAL A 397 15.38 1.78 12.86
CA VAL A 397 15.55 0.72 11.86
C VAL A 397 15.85 1.31 10.49
N MET A 398 16.47 0.53 9.61
CA MET A 398 16.53 0.81 8.17
C MET A 398 15.68 -0.20 7.41
N ARG A 399 15.12 0.21 6.27
CA ARG A 399 14.25 -0.64 5.44
C ARG A 399 14.69 -0.64 3.99
N VAL A 400 14.65 -1.82 3.39
CA VAL A 400 14.77 -2.01 1.94
C VAL A 400 13.48 -2.59 1.38
N VAL A 401 12.94 -1.96 0.33
CA VAL A 401 11.82 -2.46 -0.47
C VAL A 401 12.34 -2.86 -1.84
N VAL A 402 12.31 -4.15 -2.15
CA VAL A 402 12.73 -4.70 -3.44
C VAL A 402 11.53 -4.77 -4.37
N ARG A 403 11.63 -4.13 -5.54
CA ARG A 403 10.57 -4.04 -6.54
C ARG A 403 11.09 -4.46 -7.91
N GLN A 404 10.16 -4.70 -8.85
CA GLN A 404 10.52 -4.90 -10.25
C GLN A 404 11.49 -3.80 -10.72
N GLY A 405 12.54 -4.20 -11.46
CA GLY A 405 13.59 -3.29 -11.93
C GLY A 405 14.79 -3.15 -10.99
N PHE A 406 14.76 -3.75 -9.80
CA PHE A 406 15.90 -3.87 -8.91
C PHE A 406 16.54 -5.25 -9.09
N SER A 407 17.76 -5.29 -9.63
CA SER A 407 18.46 -6.53 -9.98
C SER A 407 19.36 -7.05 -8.85
N ARG A 408 19.87 -8.27 -9.04
CA ARG A 408 20.89 -8.85 -8.15
C ARG A 408 22.17 -8.00 -8.15
N ASP A 409 22.61 -7.52 -9.31
CA ASP A 409 23.80 -6.68 -9.41
C ASP A 409 23.64 -5.37 -8.64
N MET A 410 22.45 -4.77 -8.66
CA MET A 410 22.13 -3.60 -7.84
C MET A 410 22.16 -3.93 -6.33
N ALA A 411 21.74 -5.11 -5.94
CA ALA A 411 21.85 -5.56 -4.55
C ALA A 411 23.32 -5.71 -4.11
N ASP A 412 24.16 -6.28 -4.97
CA ASP A 412 25.60 -6.41 -4.70
C ASP A 412 26.28 -5.04 -4.61
N MET A 413 25.93 -4.08 -5.46
CA MET A 413 26.38 -2.68 -5.36
C MET A 413 25.95 -2.04 -4.03
N LEU A 414 24.68 -2.16 -3.64
CA LEU A 414 24.17 -1.63 -2.37
C LEU A 414 24.94 -2.23 -1.17
N LEU A 415 25.15 -3.53 -1.15
CA LEU A 415 25.86 -4.22 -0.08
C LEU A 415 27.33 -3.80 -0.02
N GLY A 416 27.95 -3.59 -1.17
CA GLY A 416 29.32 -3.04 -1.28
C GLY A 416 29.39 -1.63 -0.68
N ASP A 417 28.46 -0.75 -1.00
CA ASP A 417 28.40 0.60 -0.47
C ASP A 417 28.12 0.62 1.04
N ILE A 418 27.23 -0.25 1.55
CA ILE A 418 27.04 -0.40 3.01
C ILE A 418 28.33 -0.82 3.69
N ASN A 419 29.04 -1.84 3.17
CA ASN A 419 30.31 -2.28 3.76
C ASN A 419 31.38 -1.18 3.74
N ASN A 420 31.51 -0.44 2.63
CA ASN A 420 32.44 0.68 2.53
C ASN A 420 32.12 1.77 3.57
N CYS A 421 30.83 2.12 3.75
CA CYS A 421 30.42 3.08 4.78
C CYS A 421 30.81 2.62 6.19
N LEU A 422 30.68 1.30 6.48
CA LEU A 422 31.07 0.74 7.79
C LEU A 422 32.58 0.78 8.02
N LEU A 423 33.42 0.53 7.00
CA LEU A 423 34.86 0.61 7.10
C LEU A 423 35.32 2.04 7.43
N TYR A 424 34.77 3.05 6.76
CA TYR A 424 35.11 4.47 7.05
C TYR A 424 34.63 4.93 8.43
N THR A 425 33.61 4.32 9.01
CA THR A 425 33.18 4.64 10.38
C THR A 425 34.05 3.97 11.45
N SER A 426 34.69 2.84 11.14
CA SER A 426 35.64 2.17 12.06
C SER A 426 37.01 2.83 12.12
N ASP A 427 37.46 3.42 11.00
CA ASP A 427 38.79 4.09 10.93
C ASP A 427 38.80 5.55 11.45
N ALA A 428 37.59 6.14 11.63
CA ALA A 428 37.41 7.47 12.23
C ALA A 428 37.29 7.45 13.77
N ALA A 429 37.42 6.29 14.38
CA ALA A 429 37.45 6.05 15.82
C ALA A 429 38.84 5.82 16.34
#